data_96449bbfc8823a457cb77ddac09876f4
#
_entry.id   96449bbfc8823a457cb77ddac09876f4
#
_cell.length_a   1.000
_cell.length_b   1.000
_cell.length_c   1.000
_cell.angle_alpha   90.00
_cell.angle_beta   90.00
_cell.angle_gamma   90.00
#
_symmetry.space_group_name_H-M   'P 1'
#
loop_
_entity.id
_entity.type
_entity.pdbx_description
1 polymer ?
#
loop_
_entity_poly.entity_id
_entity_poly.type
_entity_poly.pdbx_seq_one_letter_code
_entity_poly.pdbx_strand_id
1 'polypeptide(L)'
;MDRREFLKRSGWGLLGLAASGTLLNCAGSTSNEGRTPEELKRSFASLKDMKVYWGDIHNHCNVTYGHGELEDAIAAAREQLDFCSVTPHALWPDIPGENDPRLNWVIDYHTEAFKRLRRGGWDRYVRMLKQANTPEKFITFLSYECHSMEHGDHVALCHDFDTPLVECTSVPDLKEKLKDRKVFVTPHHMGYQGGYRGYNWDAFTDNDPQLPFVEMFSRHGLAEGDMGDYDYLHDMGPRVWEGTVQYGLERGHKFGLMCSTDQHAGYPGSYGDGRIGVLAANLDRESLWDAMSRRKVCGVTGDKIKIDFRVNGATMGDEIKAGKREIMLAVEAQNFIDYVDLVKNGRTIARLNGPLLTPEVKGDKVRAKLKVNFGWNREEEYVHWQGALKLTDGEILSIQPCFRGAAFTSPQPGEHSFRTRVNRILGSDSKHVELEMYSSKNPNVVTPAQQGVILEVEMPLEARLVAEFNSQEFSYTLKELLEGSKAHFMRGWLSEAIQFSRACPEEAFSVGHFMEDSAERDTDYYYVRVRQRDGQWAWSSPIWVNRG
;
A
#
# COMPACT_ATOMS: atom_id res chain seq x y z
N MET A 1 -39.02 19.25 -12.74
CA MET A 1 -39.01 19.94 -11.43
C MET A 1 -37.60 20.43 -11.21
N ASP A 2 -37.39 21.73 -11.20
CA ASP A 2 -36.08 22.37 -11.10
C ASP A 2 -35.54 22.17 -9.66
N ARG A 3 -34.23 21.98 -9.56
CA ARG A 3 -33.49 21.77 -8.29
C ARG A 3 -33.73 22.90 -7.27
N ARG A 4 -34.07 24.10 -7.74
CA ARG A 4 -34.40 25.23 -6.89
C ARG A 4 -35.80 25.14 -6.25
N GLU A 5 -36.75 24.46 -6.88
CA GLU A 5 -38.10 24.24 -6.32
C GLU A 5 -38.13 23.15 -5.26
N PHE A 6 -37.26 22.12 -5.40
CA PHE A 6 -37.13 21.06 -4.41
C PHE A 6 -36.63 21.59 -3.05
N LEU A 7 -35.68 22.52 -3.06
CA LEU A 7 -35.10 23.09 -1.85
C LEU A 7 -36.02 24.08 -1.12
N LYS A 8 -37.03 24.65 -1.79
CA LYS A 8 -38.02 25.53 -1.18
C LYS A 8 -39.18 24.82 -0.47
N ARG A 9 -39.39 23.53 -0.77
CA ARG A 9 -40.48 22.72 -0.18
C ARG A 9 -40.09 21.92 1.06
N SER A 10 -38.79 21.80 1.39
CA SER A 10 -38.28 21.09 2.57
C SER A 10 -38.13 21.97 3.83
N GLY A 11 -38.61 23.19 3.82
CA GLY A 11 -38.45 24.17 4.89
C GLY A 11 -39.71 24.45 5.71
N TRP A 12 -40.38 23.44 6.27
CA TRP A 12 -41.38 23.65 7.34
C TRP A 12 -41.46 22.40 8.23
N GLY A 13 -40.97 22.53 9.45
CA GLY A 13 -41.09 21.48 10.47
C GLY A 13 -40.14 21.62 11.66
N LEU A 14 -40.01 22.85 12.20
CA LEU A 14 -39.39 23.03 13.53
C LEU A 14 -40.48 23.43 14.52
N LEU A 15 -40.99 22.49 15.29
CA LEU A 15 -41.70 22.75 16.55
C LEU A 15 -41.18 21.78 17.62
N GLY A 16 -40.77 22.39 18.71
CA GLY A 16 -39.97 21.94 19.79
C GLY A 16 -40.40 20.68 20.52
N LEU A 17 -39.36 20.05 21.07
CA LEU A 17 -39.40 19.28 22.32
C LEU A 17 -38.09 19.53 23.05
N ALA A 18 -38.15 20.34 24.09
CA ALA A 18 -37.11 20.46 25.08
C ALA A 18 -37.09 19.16 25.90
N ALA A 19 -36.08 18.33 25.68
CA ALA A 19 -35.71 17.26 26.61
C ALA A 19 -34.25 17.49 26.99
N SER A 20 -34.05 17.83 28.25
CA SER A 20 -32.75 17.88 28.92
C SER A 20 -32.11 16.51 28.89
N GLY A 21 -31.19 16.31 27.96
CA GLY A 21 -30.29 15.18 27.89
C GLY A 21 -28.89 15.73 27.75
N THR A 22 -28.05 15.46 28.71
CA THR A 22 -26.62 15.73 28.70
C THR A 22 -26.02 15.15 27.43
N LEU A 23 -25.86 15.95 26.39
CA LEU A 23 -25.03 15.65 25.25
C LEU A 23 -23.58 15.59 25.77
N LEU A 24 -23.06 14.37 25.93
CA LEU A 24 -21.64 14.14 25.98
C LEU A 24 -21.04 14.75 24.71
N ASN A 25 -20.37 15.85 24.90
CA ASN A 25 -19.65 16.58 23.86
C ASN A 25 -18.41 15.77 23.49
N CYS A 26 -18.56 14.83 22.56
CA CYS A 26 -17.44 14.24 21.81
C CYS A 26 -17.07 15.15 20.62
N ALA A 27 -17.12 16.45 20.83
CA ALA A 27 -16.41 17.40 20.01
C ALA A 27 -14.98 17.50 20.59
N GLY A 28 -14.13 16.56 20.20
CA GLY A 28 -12.69 16.80 20.25
C GLY A 28 -12.46 18.09 19.47
N SER A 29 -12.25 19.19 20.18
CA SER A 29 -11.85 20.45 19.59
C SER A 29 -10.55 20.20 18.84
N THR A 30 -10.61 20.26 17.52
CA THR A 30 -9.45 20.44 16.66
C THR A 30 -8.96 21.88 16.82
N SER A 31 -8.61 22.26 18.04
CA SER A 31 -7.91 23.50 18.26
C SER A 31 -6.42 23.24 18.03
N ASN A 32 -5.89 23.82 16.97
CA ASN A 32 -4.46 24.13 16.83
C ASN A 32 -4.03 25.14 17.92
N GLU A 33 -4.72 25.20 19.05
CA GLU A 33 -4.49 26.07 20.15
C GLU A 33 -3.27 25.55 20.93
N GLY A 34 -2.13 26.17 20.68
CA GLY A 34 -0.95 26.05 21.54
C GLY A 34 0.40 25.89 20.86
N ARG A 35 0.49 25.80 19.50
CA ARG A 35 1.79 25.69 18.84
C ARG A 35 1.96 26.68 17.69
N THR A 36 3.20 27.14 17.55
CA THR A 36 3.54 28.19 16.58
C THR A 36 3.48 27.67 15.14
N PRO A 37 3.18 28.53 14.14
CA PRO A 37 3.32 28.18 12.73
C PRO A 37 4.69 27.62 12.35
N GLU A 38 5.74 27.94 13.13
CA GLU A 38 7.10 27.42 12.92
C GLU A 38 7.26 25.94 13.30
N GLU A 39 6.56 25.43 14.32
CA GLU A 39 6.60 24.01 14.70
C GLU A 39 5.88 23.14 13.66
N LEU A 40 4.79 23.63 13.09
CA LEU A 40 4.13 22.99 11.95
C LEU A 40 5.03 23.00 10.70
N LYS A 41 5.72 24.11 10.40
CA LYS A 41 6.68 24.18 9.30
C LYS A 41 7.83 23.19 9.47
N ARG A 42 8.32 22.95 10.70
CA ARG A 42 9.36 21.96 10.98
C ARG A 42 8.91 20.53 10.73
N SER A 43 7.66 20.19 11.06
CA SER A 43 7.14 18.85 10.78
C SER A 43 7.04 18.58 9.28
N PHE A 44 6.62 19.55 8.48
CA PHE A 44 6.61 19.41 7.01
C PHE A 44 8.00 19.46 6.39
N ALA A 45 8.95 20.19 6.99
CA ALA A 45 10.36 20.16 6.55
C ALA A 45 10.96 18.75 6.72
N SER A 46 10.62 18.04 7.80
CA SER A 46 11.11 16.68 8.04
C SER A 46 10.60 15.67 6.99
N LEU A 47 9.39 15.84 6.46
CA LEU A 47 8.86 15.00 5.37
C LEU A 47 9.65 15.16 4.06
N LYS A 48 10.18 16.35 3.77
CA LYS A 48 11.01 16.61 2.57
C LYS A 48 12.34 15.87 2.64
N ASP A 49 12.94 15.80 3.83
CA ASP A 49 14.22 15.13 4.05
C ASP A 49 14.07 13.63 4.31
N MET A 50 12.84 13.14 4.49
CA MET A 50 12.54 11.74 4.77
C MET A 50 12.78 10.88 3.53
N LYS A 51 13.72 9.95 3.62
CA LYS A 51 13.99 8.95 2.60
C LYS A 51 13.14 7.72 2.87
N VAL A 52 12.09 7.53 2.08
CA VAL A 52 11.26 6.33 2.08
C VAL A 52 11.46 5.63 0.75
N TYR A 53 11.92 4.39 0.79
CA TYR A 53 12.04 3.53 -0.38
C TYR A 53 10.86 2.57 -0.44
N TRP A 54 10.24 2.47 -1.61
CA TRP A 54 9.01 1.73 -1.82
C TRP A 54 9.28 0.40 -2.52
N GLY A 55 8.72 -0.66 -1.98
CA GLY A 55 8.93 -1.99 -2.50
C GLY A 55 7.70 -2.90 -2.42
N ASP A 56 7.91 -4.11 -2.95
CA ASP A 56 7.01 -5.23 -2.80
C ASP A 56 7.86 -6.49 -2.61
N ILE A 57 7.67 -7.16 -1.48
CA ILE A 57 8.50 -8.32 -1.09
C ILE A 57 7.71 -9.63 -1.07
N HIS A 58 6.43 -9.57 -1.48
CA HIS A 58 5.57 -10.72 -1.59
C HIS A 58 4.66 -10.58 -2.82
N ASN A 59 5.00 -11.28 -3.88
CA ASN A 59 4.29 -11.33 -5.15
C ASN A 59 4.75 -12.53 -5.97
N HIS A 60 3.95 -12.98 -6.93
CA HIS A 60 4.14 -14.23 -7.63
C HIS A 60 4.14 -14.07 -9.15
N CYS A 61 4.81 -14.99 -9.83
CA CYS A 61 4.80 -15.13 -11.28
C CYS A 61 4.89 -16.63 -11.68
N ASN A 62 5.07 -16.92 -12.96
CA ASN A 62 5.11 -18.30 -13.46
C ASN A 62 6.36 -19.11 -13.08
N VAL A 63 7.28 -18.57 -12.29
CA VAL A 63 8.39 -19.38 -11.72
C VAL A 63 7.83 -20.60 -10.97
N THR A 64 6.70 -20.37 -10.28
CA THR A 64 5.95 -21.45 -9.63
C THR A 64 4.45 -21.30 -9.88
N TYR A 65 3.71 -20.82 -8.90
CA TYR A 65 2.27 -20.66 -8.89
C TYR A 65 1.95 -19.19 -9.17
N GLY A 66 1.55 -18.87 -10.39
CA GLY A 66 1.27 -17.51 -10.85
C GLY A 66 1.36 -17.39 -12.37
N HIS A 67 1.00 -16.24 -12.89
CA HIS A 67 1.12 -15.89 -14.31
C HIS A 67 2.25 -14.88 -14.56
N GLY A 68 2.60 -14.71 -15.82
CA GLY A 68 3.64 -13.77 -16.25
C GLY A 68 5.06 -14.28 -16.07
N GLU A 69 5.95 -13.85 -16.96
CA GLU A 69 7.36 -14.22 -16.90
C GLU A 69 8.12 -13.41 -15.84
N LEU A 70 9.14 -14.00 -15.24
CA LEU A 70 9.97 -13.34 -14.23
C LEU A 70 10.65 -12.07 -14.77
N GLU A 71 11.05 -12.08 -16.03
CA GLU A 71 11.63 -10.94 -16.75
C GLU A 71 10.66 -9.76 -16.80
N ASP A 72 9.41 -10.02 -17.17
CA ASP A 72 8.36 -9.02 -17.26
C ASP A 72 7.96 -8.50 -15.86
N ALA A 73 7.94 -9.39 -14.84
CA ALA A 73 7.69 -9.01 -13.46
C ALA A 73 8.77 -8.05 -12.91
N ILE A 74 10.05 -8.35 -13.14
CA ILE A 74 11.16 -7.47 -12.75
C ILE A 74 11.10 -6.15 -13.52
N ALA A 75 10.75 -6.17 -14.81
CA ALA A 75 10.59 -4.96 -15.60
C ALA A 75 9.44 -4.08 -15.08
N ALA A 76 8.29 -4.67 -14.75
CA ALA A 76 7.15 -3.95 -14.16
C ALA A 76 7.48 -3.35 -12.78
N ALA A 77 8.23 -4.08 -11.95
CA ALA A 77 8.69 -3.59 -10.65
C ALA A 77 9.56 -2.33 -10.80
N ARG A 78 10.49 -2.31 -11.74
CA ARG A 78 11.42 -1.18 -11.97
C ARG A 78 10.73 0.13 -12.35
N GLU A 79 9.53 0.04 -12.94
CA GLU A 79 8.78 1.23 -13.36
C GLU A 79 8.13 1.98 -12.18
N GLN A 80 7.97 1.34 -11.03
CA GLN A 80 7.21 1.93 -9.93
C GLN A 80 7.75 1.69 -8.51
N LEU A 81 8.76 0.83 -8.36
CA LEU A 81 9.35 0.46 -7.08
C LEU A 81 10.84 0.75 -7.05
N ASP A 82 11.35 0.96 -5.84
CA ASP A 82 12.79 1.11 -5.56
C ASP A 82 13.44 -0.25 -5.29
N PHE A 83 12.67 -1.22 -4.78
CA PHE A 83 13.13 -2.58 -4.53
C PHE A 83 11.99 -3.60 -4.65
N CYS A 84 12.34 -4.87 -4.92
CA CYS A 84 11.38 -5.95 -4.89
C CYS A 84 12.00 -7.31 -4.56
N SER A 85 11.12 -8.26 -4.23
CA SER A 85 11.38 -9.69 -4.30
C SER A 85 10.19 -10.36 -4.98
N VAL A 86 10.44 -11.19 -5.98
CA VAL A 86 9.40 -12.07 -6.54
C VAL A 86 9.44 -13.38 -5.76
N THR A 87 8.31 -13.82 -5.22
CA THR A 87 8.24 -14.88 -4.21
C THR A 87 7.76 -16.21 -4.82
N PRO A 88 8.65 -17.17 -5.13
CA PRO A 88 8.19 -18.50 -5.54
C PRO A 88 7.52 -19.25 -4.38
N HIS A 89 6.38 -19.89 -4.63
CA HIS A 89 5.85 -20.89 -3.71
C HIS A 89 6.79 -22.09 -3.69
N ALA A 90 7.28 -22.50 -2.54
CA ALA A 90 8.38 -23.47 -2.47
C ALA A 90 8.10 -24.69 -1.60
N LEU A 91 7.31 -24.52 -0.54
CA LEU A 91 7.13 -25.49 0.53
C LEU A 91 5.69 -25.50 1.03
N TRP A 92 5.20 -26.67 1.41
CA TRP A 92 3.98 -26.87 2.16
C TRP A 92 4.09 -28.14 3.00
N PRO A 93 4.78 -28.09 4.18
CA PRO A 93 5.08 -29.29 4.97
C PRO A 93 3.85 -30.07 5.45
N ASP A 94 2.79 -29.38 5.78
CA ASP A 94 1.53 -29.91 6.27
C ASP A 94 0.41 -29.83 5.23
N ILE A 95 0.77 -29.96 3.92
CA ILE A 95 -0.21 -29.95 2.82
C ILE A 95 -1.31 -31.00 3.09
N PRO A 96 -2.61 -30.64 2.94
CA PRO A 96 -3.68 -31.60 3.19
C PRO A 96 -3.53 -32.87 2.36
N GLY A 97 -3.86 -34.01 2.94
CA GLY A 97 -3.81 -35.29 2.23
C GLY A 97 -4.86 -35.41 1.11
N GLU A 98 -4.60 -36.32 0.16
CA GLU A 98 -5.44 -36.56 -1.04
C GLU A 98 -6.85 -37.11 -0.74
N ASN A 99 -7.24 -37.20 0.53
CA ASN A 99 -8.55 -37.76 0.94
C ASN A 99 -9.74 -36.82 0.72
N ASP A 100 -9.50 -35.53 0.37
CA ASP A 100 -10.56 -34.58 0.03
C ASP A 100 -10.52 -34.23 -1.47
N PRO A 101 -11.44 -34.75 -2.28
CA PRO A 101 -11.46 -34.49 -3.72
C PRO A 101 -11.56 -32.99 -4.10
N ARG A 102 -12.04 -32.15 -3.18
CA ARG A 102 -12.14 -30.68 -3.40
C ARG A 102 -10.76 -30.03 -3.41
N LEU A 103 -9.77 -30.64 -2.78
CA LEU A 103 -8.41 -30.10 -2.63
C LEU A 103 -7.40 -30.69 -3.62
N ASN A 104 -7.74 -31.78 -4.32
CA ASN A 104 -6.79 -32.49 -5.21
C ASN A 104 -6.14 -31.54 -6.22
N TRP A 105 -6.90 -30.64 -6.84
CA TRP A 105 -6.36 -29.70 -7.81
C TRP A 105 -5.33 -28.73 -7.19
N VAL A 106 -5.55 -28.30 -5.94
CA VAL A 106 -4.61 -27.42 -5.20
C VAL A 106 -3.32 -28.18 -4.91
N ILE A 107 -3.45 -29.42 -4.44
CA ILE A 107 -2.31 -30.30 -4.09
C ILE A 107 -1.46 -30.58 -5.33
N ASP A 108 -2.09 -31.00 -6.43
CA ASP A 108 -1.42 -31.30 -7.70
C ASP A 108 -0.69 -30.08 -8.26
N TYR A 109 -1.37 -28.94 -8.25
CA TYR A 109 -0.82 -27.69 -8.76
C TYR A 109 0.40 -27.20 -7.98
N HIS A 110 0.35 -27.22 -6.65
CA HIS A 110 1.48 -26.85 -5.80
C HIS A 110 2.63 -27.85 -5.92
N THR A 111 2.29 -29.14 -5.91
CA THR A 111 3.30 -30.21 -6.06
C THR A 111 4.09 -30.05 -7.36
N GLU A 112 3.43 -29.75 -8.47
CA GLU A 112 4.10 -29.54 -9.76
C GLU A 112 4.93 -28.23 -9.76
N ALA A 113 4.41 -27.16 -9.16
CA ALA A 113 5.14 -25.89 -9.00
C ALA A 113 6.44 -26.09 -8.19
N PHE A 114 6.38 -26.81 -7.07
CA PHE A 114 7.55 -27.11 -6.25
C PHE A 114 8.59 -27.98 -6.99
N LYS A 115 8.14 -28.96 -7.79
CA LYS A 115 9.03 -29.75 -8.65
C LYS A 115 9.73 -28.89 -9.70
N ARG A 116 9.02 -27.95 -10.34
CA ARG A 116 9.65 -27.03 -11.31
C ARG A 116 10.72 -26.17 -10.67
N LEU A 117 10.46 -25.64 -9.48
CA LEU A 117 11.42 -24.83 -8.75
C LEU A 117 12.73 -25.62 -8.48
N ARG A 118 12.62 -26.88 -8.04
CA ARG A 118 13.76 -27.74 -7.72
C ARG A 118 14.52 -28.26 -8.94
N ARG A 119 13.86 -28.36 -10.11
CA ARG A 119 14.48 -28.82 -11.37
C ARG A 119 15.27 -27.71 -12.12
N GLY A 120 15.83 -26.73 -11.39
CA GLY A 120 16.63 -25.63 -11.95
C GLY A 120 15.91 -24.29 -12.01
N GLY A 121 14.63 -24.24 -11.64
CA GLY A 121 13.89 -22.99 -11.51
C GLY A 121 14.49 -22.05 -10.49
N TRP A 122 14.94 -22.59 -9.35
CA TRP A 122 15.61 -21.82 -8.29
C TRP A 122 16.90 -21.16 -8.79
N ASP A 123 17.78 -21.91 -9.47
CA ASP A 123 19.03 -21.35 -9.97
C ASP A 123 18.81 -20.26 -11.02
N ARG A 124 17.80 -20.43 -11.90
CA ARG A 124 17.41 -19.38 -12.86
C ARG A 124 16.93 -18.15 -12.13
N TYR A 125 16.04 -18.32 -11.16
CA TYR A 125 15.46 -17.26 -10.33
C TYR A 125 16.56 -16.47 -9.60
N VAL A 126 17.46 -17.13 -8.89
CA VAL A 126 18.60 -16.50 -8.18
C VAL A 126 19.47 -15.69 -9.14
N ARG A 127 19.85 -16.27 -10.29
CA ARG A 127 20.66 -15.55 -11.29
C ARG A 127 19.97 -14.29 -11.78
N MET A 128 18.69 -14.36 -12.09
CA MET A 128 17.95 -13.23 -12.64
C MET A 128 17.80 -12.10 -11.62
N LEU A 129 17.44 -12.40 -10.37
CA LEU A 129 17.36 -11.37 -9.33
C LEU A 129 18.73 -10.75 -9.05
N LYS A 130 19.80 -11.56 -9.02
CA LYS A 130 21.17 -11.06 -8.86
C LYS A 130 21.57 -10.11 -9.99
N GLN A 131 21.23 -10.42 -11.23
CA GLN A 131 21.49 -9.57 -12.39
C GLN A 131 20.65 -8.28 -12.36
N ALA A 132 19.43 -8.34 -11.84
CA ALA A 132 18.55 -7.19 -11.73
C ALA A 132 18.94 -6.22 -10.61
N ASN A 133 19.70 -6.69 -9.60
CA ASN A 133 20.10 -5.87 -8.47
C ASN A 133 21.13 -4.81 -8.90
N THR A 134 20.74 -3.54 -8.80
CA THR A 134 21.55 -2.39 -9.18
C THR A 134 21.51 -1.37 -8.05
N PRO A 135 22.53 -1.34 -7.16
CA PRO A 135 22.59 -0.39 -6.06
C PRO A 135 22.31 1.05 -6.51
N GLU A 136 21.68 1.84 -5.66
CA GLU A 136 21.27 3.23 -5.89
C GLU A 136 20.15 3.43 -6.96
N LYS A 137 19.75 2.36 -7.66
CA LYS A 137 18.71 2.41 -8.71
C LYS A 137 17.54 1.48 -8.45
N PHE A 138 17.83 0.19 -8.20
CA PHE A 138 16.82 -0.83 -7.98
C PHE A 138 17.42 -2.02 -7.23
N ILE A 139 16.85 -2.35 -6.09
CA ILE A 139 17.32 -3.44 -5.25
C ILE A 139 16.43 -4.67 -5.38
N THR A 140 17.04 -5.87 -5.41
CA THR A 140 16.31 -7.13 -5.35
C THR A 140 16.77 -7.96 -4.15
N PHE A 141 15.81 -8.69 -3.56
CA PHE A 141 16.05 -9.70 -2.53
C PHE A 141 15.62 -11.07 -3.05
N LEU A 142 16.20 -12.14 -2.53
CA LEU A 142 15.63 -13.47 -2.67
C LEU A 142 14.47 -13.64 -1.70
N SER A 143 13.45 -14.36 -2.11
CA SER A 143 12.43 -14.86 -1.21
C SER A 143 11.85 -16.17 -1.69
N TYR A 144 11.12 -16.85 -0.85
CA TYR A 144 10.23 -17.95 -1.19
C TYR A 144 9.15 -18.10 -0.12
N GLU A 145 8.06 -18.68 -0.50
CA GLU A 145 6.93 -18.89 0.38
C GLU A 145 6.88 -20.33 0.90
N CYS A 146 6.58 -20.43 2.20
CA CYS A 146 6.27 -21.66 2.90
C CYS A 146 4.83 -21.61 3.39
N HIS A 147 3.95 -22.41 2.80
CA HIS A 147 2.59 -22.60 3.28
C HIS A 147 2.55 -23.44 4.54
N SER A 148 1.61 -23.17 5.43
CA SER A 148 1.31 -24.03 6.56
C SER A 148 -0.14 -23.88 7.03
N MET A 149 -0.82 -25.01 7.17
CA MET A 149 -2.16 -25.05 7.77
C MET A 149 -2.10 -24.70 9.26
N GLU A 150 -1.10 -25.21 9.96
CA GLU A 150 -0.96 -25.08 11.42
C GLU A 150 -0.43 -23.70 11.83
N HIS A 151 0.63 -23.21 11.16
CA HIS A 151 1.35 -22.01 11.58
C HIS A 151 0.98 -20.75 10.79
N GLY A 152 0.17 -20.88 9.74
CA GLY A 152 -0.06 -19.83 8.76
C GLY A 152 1.06 -19.76 7.71
N ASP A 153 0.78 -19.08 6.62
CA ASP A 153 1.72 -18.95 5.51
C ASP A 153 2.80 -17.90 5.82
N HIS A 154 4.03 -18.14 5.35
CA HIS A 154 5.18 -17.28 5.63
C HIS A 154 6.03 -17.04 4.38
N VAL A 155 6.49 -15.82 4.23
CA VAL A 155 7.54 -15.45 3.27
C VAL A 155 8.90 -15.49 3.96
N ALA A 156 9.80 -16.31 3.45
CA ALA A 156 11.22 -16.28 3.80
C ALA A 156 11.93 -15.27 2.89
N LEU A 157 12.16 -14.05 3.38
CA LEU A 157 12.91 -12.99 2.69
C LEU A 157 14.38 -13.09 3.06
N CYS A 158 15.26 -13.27 2.06
CA CYS A 158 16.68 -13.52 2.26
C CYS A 158 17.52 -12.30 1.86
N HIS A 159 18.42 -11.88 2.74
CA HIS A 159 19.40 -10.85 2.41
C HIS A 159 20.37 -11.36 1.34
N ASP A 160 20.97 -12.53 1.50
CA ASP A 160 22.07 -13.00 0.66
C ASP A 160 21.58 -13.88 -0.51
N PHE A 161 22.16 -13.68 -1.69
CA PHE A 161 21.83 -14.46 -2.89
C PHE A 161 22.35 -15.90 -2.87
N ASP A 162 23.13 -16.28 -1.88
CA ASP A 162 23.61 -17.66 -1.65
C ASP A 162 22.78 -18.40 -0.59
N THR A 163 21.71 -17.78 -0.08
CA THR A 163 20.79 -18.44 0.84
C THR A 163 20.13 -19.63 0.13
N PRO A 164 20.23 -20.84 0.67
CA PRO A 164 19.68 -22.02 0.01
C PRO A 164 18.15 -22.09 0.14
N LEU A 165 17.52 -22.72 -0.83
CA LEU A 165 16.16 -23.24 -0.66
C LEU A 165 16.23 -24.49 0.22
N VAL A 166 15.70 -24.42 1.44
CA VAL A 166 15.77 -25.52 2.42
C VAL A 166 14.45 -26.30 2.46
N GLU A 167 14.56 -27.62 2.62
CA GLU A 167 13.40 -28.44 2.96
C GLU A 167 13.11 -28.33 4.45
N CYS A 168 11.85 -28.26 4.83
CA CYS A 168 11.42 -28.18 6.22
C CYS A 168 10.18 -29.04 6.49
N THR A 169 9.98 -29.39 7.76
CA THR A 169 8.82 -30.15 8.24
C THR A 169 7.76 -29.27 8.90
N SER A 170 8.10 -28.02 9.16
CA SER A 170 7.21 -26.99 9.75
C SER A 170 7.86 -25.61 9.60
N VAL A 171 7.10 -24.54 9.89
CA VAL A 171 7.65 -23.17 9.94
C VAL A 171 8.72 -23.02 11.05
N PRO A 172 8.56 -23.54 12.27
CA PRO A 172 9.65 -23.56 13.25
C PRO A 172 10.93 -24.27 12.78
N ASP A 173 10.81 -25.41 12.07
CA ASP A 173 11.96 -26.12 11.48
C ASP A 173 12.63 -25.28 10.37
N LEU A 174 11.85 -24.56 9.55
CA LEU A 174 12.37 -23.60 8.57
C LEU A 174 13.21 -22.53 9.25
N LYS A 175 12.70 -21.92 10.30
CA LYS A 175 13.38 -20.85 11.07
C LYS A 175 14.67 -21.38 11.69
N GLU A 176 14.65 -22.56 12.30
CA GLU A 176 15.83 -23.18 12.89
C GLU A 176 16.93 -23.47 11.84
N LYS A 177 16.55 -23.96 10.65
CA LYS A 177 17.51 -24.22 9.54
C LYS A 177 18.12 -22.97 8.95
N LEU A 178 17.45 -21.83 9.08
CA LEU A 178 17.88 -20.53 8.56
C LEU A 178 18.44 -19.59 9.64
N LYS A 179 18.56 -20.01 10.90
CA LYS A 179 18.95 -19.15 12.03
C LYS A 179 20.31 -18.47 11.89
N ASP A 180 21.26 -19.11 11.17
CA ASP A 180 22.61 -18.60 10.93
C ASP A 180 22.69 -17.75 9.64
N ARG A 181 21.55 -17.42 9.02
CA ARG A 181 21.43 -16.61 7.82
C ARG A 181 20.67 -15.31 8.11
N LYS A 182 20.94 -14.26 7.36
CA LYS A 182 20.11 -13.04 7.35
C LYS A 182 18.81 -13.33 6.58
N VAL A 183 17.79 -13.84 7.28
CA VAL A 183 16.49 -14.19 6.69
C VAL A 183 15.37 -13.72 7.62
N PHE A 184 14.39 -13.01 7.07
CA PHE A 184 13.11 -12.79 7.74
C PHE A 184 12.11 -13.85 7.33
N VAL A 185 11.39 -14.42 8.27
CA VAL A 185 10.31 -15.39 8.06
C VAL A 185 9.03 -14.71 8.51
N THR A 186 8.43 -13.98 7.59
CA THR A 186 7.32 -13.05 7.84
C THR A 186 5.99 -13.73 7.57
N PRO A 187 5.06 -13.79 8.56
CA PRO A 187 3.73 -14.29 8.33
C PRO A 187 2.92 -13.33 7.46
N HIS A 188 2.09 -13.91 6.62
CA HIS A 188 1.04 -13.23 5.89
C HIS A 188 -0.29 -13.97 6.07
N HIS A 189 -1.34 -13.60 5.34
CA HIS A 189 -2.68 -14.10 5.59
C HIS A 189 -3.14 -13.89 7.05
N MET A 190 -2.69 -12.78 7.64
CA MET A 190 -3.18 -12.35 8.93
C MET A 190 -4.69 -12.16 8.88
N GLY A 191 -5.38 -12.47 9.97
CA GLY A 191 -6.83 -12.36 10.03
C GLY A 191 -7.59 -13.63 9.67
N TYR A 192 -6.96 -14.64 9.06
CA TYR A 192 -7.58 -15.95 8.89
C TYR A 192 -7.61 -16.76 10.19
N GLN A 193 -8.48 -17.76 10.18
CA GLN A 193 -8.59 -18.70 11.29
C GLN A 193 -7.33 -19.57 11.39
N GLY A 194 -6.76 -19.66 12.59
CA GLY A 194 -5.68 -20.59 12.90
C GLY A 194 -6.07 -22.04 12.58
N GLY A 195 -5.13 -22.83 12.09
CA GLY A 195 -5.38 -24.19 11.58
C GLY A 195 -5.90 -24.26 10.14
N TYR A 196 -6.16 -23.10 9.52
CA TYR A 196 -6.60 -22.97 8.12
C TYR A 196 -5.76 -21.89 7.40
N ARG A 197 -4.43 -22.01 7.50
CA ARG A 197 -3.43 -21.09 6.93
C ARG A 197 -3.37 -19.69 7.58
N GLY A 198 -4.21 -19.41 8.59
CA GLY A 198 -4.13 -18.19 9.37
C GLY A 198 -3.01 -18.25 10.41
N TYR A 199 -2.40 -17.09 10.68
CA TYR A 199 -1.32 -16.99 11.66
C TYR A 199 -1.81 -17.23 13.09
N ASN A 200 -1.07 -18.03 13.86
CA ASN A 200 -1.32 -18.27 15.28
C ASN A 200 -0.36 -17.44 16.14
N TRP A 201 -0.90 -16.41 16.80
CA TRP A 201 -0.13 -15.53 17.69
C TRP A 201 0.49 -16.25 18.90
N ASP A 202 0.04 -17.46 19.28
CA ASP A 202 0.68 -18.24 20.33
C ASP A 202 2.09 -18.73 19.93
N ALA A 203 2.38 -18.77 18.63
CA ALA A 203 3.68 -19.09 18.08
C ALA A 203 4.62 -17.88 17.96
N PHE A 204 4.13 -16.66 18.23
CA PHE A 204 4.95 -15.46 18.15
C PHE A 204 5.97 -15.43 19.31
N THR A 205 7.23 -15.15 18.96
CA THR A 205 8.30 -14.97 19.96
C THR A 205 8.78 -13.51 19.92
N ASP A 206 8.72 -12.82 21.05
CA ASP A 206 9.18 -11.46 21.16
C ASP A 206 10.68 -11.34 20.88
N ASN A 207 11.06 -10.27 20.17
CA ASN A 207 12.44 -10.00 19.76
C ASN A 207 13.08 -11.07 18.86
N ASP A 208 12.26 -11.85 18.16
CA ASP A 208 12.75 -12.77 17.16
C ASP A 208 13.36 -11.98 15.98
N PRO A 209 14.68 -12.10 15.73
CA PRO A 209 15.34 -11.37 14.66
C PRO A 209 14.87 -11.80 13.26
N GLN A 210 14.23 -12.96 13.14
CA GLN A 210 13.65 -13.44 11.89
C GLN A 210 12.20 -12.96 11.67
N LEU A 211 11.58 -12.28 12.66
CA LEU A 211 10.20 -11.81 12.56
C LEU A 211 10.06 -10.34 13.02
N PRO A 212 10.71 -9.39 12.34
CA PRO A 212 10.65 -7.99 12.74
C PRO A 212 9.32 -7.30 12.37
N PHE A 213 8.56 -7.80 11.41
CA PHE A 213 7.29 -7.25 10.94
C PHE A 213 6.35 -8.34 10.42
N VAL A 214 5.08 -7.99 10.23
CA VAL A 214 4.04 -8.86 9.64
C VAL A 214 3.37 -8.17 8.45
N GLU A 215 2.88 -8.96 7.50
CA GLU A 215 2.07 -8.45 6.41
C GLU A 215 0.62 -8.26 6.87
N MET A 216 0.20 -7.01 6.93
CA MET A 216 -1.13 -6.65 7.40
C MET A 216 -2.15 -6.54 6.27
N PHE A 217 -1.72 -6.18 5.08
CA PHE A 217 -2.55 -5.99 3.90
C PHE A 217 -1.88 -6.51 2.65
N SER A 218 -2.67 -7.19 1.84
CA SER A 218 -2.34 -7.58 0.47
C SER A 218 -3.62 -7.58 -0.39
N ARG A 219 -3.52 -8.09 -1.61
CA ARG A 219 -4.71 -8.31 -2.45
C ARG A 219 -5.75 -9.23 -1.80
N HIS A 220 -5.34 -10.07 -0.86
CA HIS A 220 -6.23 -10.94 -0.08
C HIS A 220 -7.03 -10.20 1.00
N GLY A 221 -6.75 -8.94 1.30
CA GLY A 221 -7.53 -8.11 2.21
C GLY A 221 -6.71 -7.52 3.36
N LEU A 222 -7.39 -6.78 4.24
CA LEU A 222 -6.82 -6.11 5.39
C LEU A 222 -7.07 -6.90 6.67
N ALA A 223 -6.03 -7.12 7.46
CA ALA A 223 -6.06 -7.80 8.75
C ALA A 223 -5.69 -6.89 9.94
N GLU A 224 -5.88 -5.58 9.84
CA GLU A 224 -5.62 -4.66 10.96
C GLU A 224 -6.42 -5.03 12.20
N GLY A 225 -7.72 -5.18 12.06
CA GLY A 225 -8.68 -5.58 13.09
C GLY A 225 -9.89 -6.26 12.45
N ASP A 226 -10.85 -6.72 13.24
CA ASP A 226 -12.09 -7.31 12.75
C ASP A 226 -13.19 -6.28 12.44
N MET A 227 -12.98 -5.04 12.89
CA MET A 227 -13.86 -3.90 12.62
C MET A 227 -13.03 -2.75 12.04
N GLY A 228 -13.53 -2.11 10.99
CA GLY A 228 -12.87 -0.96 10.35
C GLY A 228 -13.54 -0.54 9.07
N ASP A 229 -13.13 0.63 8.55
CA ASP A 229 -13.75 1.24 7.38
C ASP A 229 -13.26 0.65 6.04
N TYR A 230 -12.29 -0.27 6.06
CA TYR A 230 -11.80 -0.94 4.86
C TYR A 230 -12.58 -2.23 4.61
N ASP A 231 -13.12 -2.37 3.40
CA ASP A 231 -13.78 -3.59 2.98
C ASP A 231 -12.80 -4.76 2.95
N TYR A 232 -13.15 -5.83 3.64
CA TYR A 232 -12.36 -7.04 3.68
C TYR A 232 -12.94 -8.07 2.72
N LEU A 233 -12.46 -8.02 1.49
CA LEU A 233 -12.82 -9.02 0.48
C LEU A 233 -11.78 -10.14 0.52
N HIS A 234 -12.24 -11.35 0.78
CA HIS A 234 -11.33 -12.45 0.98
C HIS A 234 -11.81 -13.73 0.29
N ASP A 235 -10.89 -14.38 -0.40
CA ASP A 235 -11.19 -15.59 -1.17
C ASP A 235 -10.95 -16.90 -0.40
N MET A 236 -10.23 -16.85 0.74
CA MET A 236 -9.90 -18.05 1.54
C MET A 236 -10.69 -18.16 2.85
N GLY A 237 -11.61 -17.26 3.11
CA GLY A 237 -12.49 -17.34 4.27
C GLY A 237 -12.70 -16.00 5.00
N PRO A 238 -13.57 -15.99 6.00
CA PRO A 238 -13.85 -14.79 6.78
C PRO A 238 -12.69 -14.48 7.76
N ARG A 239 -12.56 -13.18 8.06
CA ARG A 239 -11.63 -12.69 9.06
C ARG A 239 -12.10 -13.06 10.48
N VAL A 240 -11.16 -13.42 11.36
CA VAL A 240 -11.39 -13.67 12.79
C VAL A 240 -10.53 -12.72 13.62
N TRP A 241 -11.05 -12.28 14.77
CA TRP A 241 -10.36 -11.35 15.66
C TRP A 241 -8.98 -11.87 16.09
N GLU A 242 -8.90 -13.14 16.52
CA GLU A 242 -7.69 -13.78 17.02
C GLU A 242 -6.56 -13.88 15.98
N GLY A 243 -6.88 -13.72 14.69
CA GLY A 243 -5.90 -13.67 13.62
C GLY A 243 -5.40 -12.27 13.31
N THR A 244 -6.04 -11.20 13.84
CA THR A 244 -5.74 -9.82 13.44
C THR A 244 -4.45 -9.27 14.04
N VAL A 245 -3.91 -8.24 13.41
CA VAL A 245 -2.73 -7.48 13.88
C VAL A 245 -3.01 -6.81 15.22
N GLN A 246 -4.19 -6.19 15.40
CA GLN A 246 -4.56 -5.57 16.68
C GLN A 246 -4.61 -6.58 17.81
N TYR A 247 -5.07 -7.81 17.57
CA TYR A 247 -5.05 -8.86 18.58
C TYR A 247 -3.61 -9.18 19.01
N GLY A 248 -2.66 -9.30 18.08
CA GLY A 248 -1.25 -9.51 18.41
C GLY A 248 -0.64 -8.37 19.24
N LEU A 249 -0.95 -7.11 18.87
CA LEU A 249 -0.50 -5.92 19.61
C LEU A 249 -1.12 -5.86 21.01
N GLU A 250 -2.40 -6.22 21.17
CA GLU A 250 -3.08 -6.28 22.49
C GLU A 250 -2.50 -7.36 23.40
N ARG A 251 -1.91 -8.42 22.86
CA ARG A 251 -1.16 -9.43 23.60
C ARG A 251 0.24 -8.96 24.02
N GLY A 252 0.63 -7.75 23.65
CA GLY A 252 1.91 -7.15 23.99
C GLY A 252 3.06 -7.47 23.01
N HIS A 253 2.79 -8.15 21.90
CA HIS A 253 3.80 -8.45 20.88
C HIS A 253 4.27 -7.19 20.15
N LYS A 254 5.56 -7.17 19.76
CA LYS A 254 6.22 -6.00 19.15
C LYS A 254 6.73 -6.34 17.75
N PHE A 255 6.07 -5.82 16.75
CA PHE A 255 6.39 -6.05 15.34
C PHE A 255 6.03 -4.83 14.48
N GLY A 256 6.71 -4.66 13.35
CA GLY A 256 6.37 -3.65 12.35
C GLY A 256 5.15 -4.05 11.51
N LEU A 257 4.54 -3.06 10.85
CA LEU A 257 3.40 -3.24 9.96
C LEU A 257 3.84 -2.98 8.52
N MET A 258 3.62 -3.95 7.65
CA MET A 258 3.88 -3.77 6.22
C MET A 258 2.69 -4.23 5.37
N CYS A 259 2.70 -3.84 4.10
CA CYS A 259 1.82 -4.33 3.05
C CYS A 259 2.65 -4.86 1.89
N SER A 260 2.15 -5.84 1.18
CA SER A 260 2.71 -6.37 -0.05
C SER A 260 1.56 -6.73 -0.99
N THR A 261 1.85 -7.05 -2.25
CA THR A 261 0.73 -7.31 -3.16
C THR A 261 0.13 -8.69 -3.03
N ASP A 262 0.92 -9.71 -2.75
CA ASP A 262 0.52 -11.13 -2.89
C ASP A 262 -0.21 -11.40 -4.22
N GLN A 263 0.26 -10.70 -5.27
CA GLN A 263 -0.36 -10.67 -6.57
C GLN A 263 0.22 -11.77 -7.46
N HIS A 264 -0.63 -12.51 -8.16
CA HIS A 264 -0.23 -13.69 -8.95
C HIS A 264 -0.16 -13.45 -10.47
N ALA A 265 -0.16 -12.18 -10.91
CA ALA A 265 -0.08 -11.82 -12.33
C ALA A 265 1.31 -11.41 -12.80
N GLY A 266 2.37 -11.66 -12.02
CA GLY A 266 3.72 -11.21 -12.35
C GLY A 266 3.84 -9.69 -12.44
N TYR A 267 3.21 -8.97 -11.50
CA TYR A 267 3.20 -7.51 -11.49
C TYR A 267 3.50 -6.95 -10.09
N PRO A 268 4.76 -7.03 -9.63
CA PRO A 268 5.13 -6.52 -8.31
C PRO A 268 4.76 -5.04 -8.14
N GLY A 269 4.23 -4.70 -6.97
CA GLY A 269 3.78 -3.35 -6.66
C GLY A 269 2.55 -2.90 -7.41
N SER A 270 1.73 -3.82 -7.95
CA SER A 270 0.44 -3.50 -8.58
C SER A 270 -0.35 -2.52 -7.73
N TYR A 271 -0.76 -1.41 -8.32
CA TYR A 271 -1.35 -0.29 -7.60
C TYR A 271 -2.70 -0.65 -6.98
N GLY A 272 -2.80 -0.46 -5.68
CA GLY A 272 -3.98 -0.79 -4.87
C GLY A 272 -3.93 -2.17 -4.20
N ASP A 273 -2.89 -2.99 -4.48
CA ASP A 273 -2.78 -4.35 -3.97
C ASP A 273 -1.82 -4.47 -2.77
N GLY A 274 -1.04 -3.43 -2.45
CA GLY A 274 -0.14 -3.36 -1.29
C GLY A 274 1.31 -3.02 -1.68
N ARG A 275 1.97 -2.21 -0.85
CA ARG A 275 3.40 -1.89 -0.96
C ARG A 275 3.98 -1.65 0.43
N ILE A 276 5.24 -2.00 0.62
CA ILE A 276 6.01 -1.64 1.80
C ILE A 276 6.79 -0.35 1.54
N GLY A 277 6.79 0.58 2.50
CA GLY A 277 7.72 1.70 2.56
C GLY A 277 8.77 1.44 3.63
N VAL A 278 10.04 1.64 3.31
CA VAL A 278 11.18 1.45 4.22
C VAL A 278 11.92 2.76 4.44
N LEU A 279 12.03 3.19 5.69
CA LEU A 279 12.77 4.40 6.08
C LEU A 279 14.25 4.05 6.24
N ALA A 280 15.02 4.20 5.16
CA ALA A 280 16.43 3.84 5.14
C ALA A 280 17.32 5.00 4.68
N ALA A 281 18.60 4.98 5.06
CA ALA A 281 19.55 6.01 4.71
C ALA A 281 19.89 6.03 3.22
N ASN A 282 20.03 4.84 2.61
CA ASN A 282 20.43 4.66 1.22
C ASN A 282 19.62 3.56 0.54
N LEU A 283 19.57 3.60 -0.79
CA LEU A 283 18.99 2.54 -1.62
C LEU A 283 20.05 1.46 -1.89
N ASP A 284 20.34 0.68 -0.87
CA ASP A 284 21.20 -0.50 -0.95
C ASP A 284 20.64 -1.63 -0.06
N ARG A 285 21.11 -2.84 -0.26
CA ARG A 285 20.58 -4.03 0.45
C ARG A 285 20.77 -3.95 1.95
N GLU A 286 21.93 -3.49 2.41
CA GLU A 286 22.27 -3.44 3.84
C GLU A 286 21.46 -2.36 4.55
N SER A 287 21.35 -1.15 3.97
CA SER A 287 20.54 -0.05 4.52
C SER A 287 19.06 -0.41 4.62
N LEU A 288 18.49 -1.05 3.58
CA LEU A 288 17.11 -1.52 3.60
C LEU A 288 16.91 -2.63 4.64
N TRP A 289 17.84 -3.60 4.69
CA TRP A 289 17.77 -4.71 5.65
C TRP A 289 17.84 -4.22 7.10
N ASP A 290 18.80 -3.35 7.40
CA ASP A 290 18.94 -2.76 8.73
C ASP A 290 17.69 -1.98 9.15
N ALA A 291 17.12 -1.18 8.25
CA ALA A 291 15.86 -0.47 8.52
C ALA A 291 14.69 -1.43 8.77
N MET A 292 14.53 -2.46 7.94
CA MET A 292 13.51 -3.49 8.10
C MET A 292 13.68 -4.25 9.42
N SER A 293 14.90 -4.66 9.79
CA SER A 293 15.18 -5.37 11.05
C SER A 293 14.81 -4.54 12.28
N ARG A 294 14.87 -3.21 12.17
CA ARG A 294 14.46 -2.26 13.22
C ARG A 294 13.03 -1.78 13.10
N ARG A 295 12.20 -2.44 12.28
CA ARG A 295 10.78 -2.11 12.11
C ARG A 295 10.53 -0.71 11.55
N LYS A 296 11.52 -0.09 10.86
CA LYS A 296 11.40 1.20 10.20
C LYS A 296 10.63 1.06 8.88
N VAL A 297 9.44 0.48 8.97
CA VAL A 297 8.59 0.13 7.84
C VAL A 297 7.19 0.69 8.02
N CYS A 298 6.54 0.98 6.89
CA CYS A 298 5.12 1.32 6.82
C CYS A 298 4.46 0.55 5.69
N GLY A 299 3.15 0.38 5.76
CA GLY A 299 2.36 -0.23 4.71
C GLY A 299 1.49 0.79 4.00
N VAL A 300 1.34 0.67 2.68
CA VAL A 300 0.37 1.43 1.88
C VAL A 300 -0.38 0.51 0.93
N THR A 301 -1.60 0.87 0.55
CA THR A 301 -2.34 0.09 -0.46
C THR A 301 -1.80 0.32 -1.86
N GLY A 302 -1.43 1.55 -2.23
CA GLY A 302 -0.93 1.87 -3.57
C GLY A 302 -0.21 3.21 -3.63
N ASP A 303 -0.83 4.26 -3.13
CA ASP A 303 -0.24 5.60 -3.10
C ASP A 303 0.93 5.66 -2.11
N LYS A 304 2.02 6.31 -2.54
CA LYS A 304 3.25 6.50 -1.76
C LYS A 304 3.04 7.59 -0.69
N ILE A 305 2.16 7.29 0.28
CA ILE A 305 1.81 8.21 1.38
C ILE A 305 2.95 8.25 2.38
N LYS A 306 3.53 9.42 2.61
CA LYS A 306 4.59 9.62 3.61
C LYS A 306 3.99 9.95 4.98
N ILE A 307 4.50 9.30 6.02
CA ILE A 307 4.10 9.51 7.41
C ILE A 307 5.35 9.77 8.26
N ASP A 308 5.52 10.98 8.78
CA ASP A 308 6.49 11.27 9.84
C ASP A 308 5.74 11.29 11.17
N PHE A 309 5.88 10.20 11.90
CA PHE A 309 5.23 9.99 13.18
C PHE A 309 6.29 9.82 14.27
N ARG A 310 6.18 10.62 15.34
CA ARG A 310 7.16 10.60 16.44
C ARG A 310 6.46 10.70 17.79
N VAL A 311 7.02 9.99 18.77
CA VAL A 311 6.67 10.14 20.18
C VAL A 311 7.94 10.44 20.96
N ASN A 312 8.04 11.61 21.58
CA ASN A 312 9.25 12.11 22.27
C ASN A 312 10.50 12.04 21.37
N GLY A 313 10.35 12.26 20.07
CA GLY A 313 11.42 12.19 19.07
C GLY A 313 11.73 10.79 18.53
N ALA A 314 11.26 9.72 19.17
CA ALA A 314 11.33 8.36 18.63
C ALA A 314 10.44 8.19 17.41
N THR A 315 10.85 7.37 16.45
CA THR A 315 10.15 7.14 15.18
C THR A 315 9.52 5.74 15.14
N MET A 316 8.71 5.46 14.11
CA MET A 316 8.08 4.13 13.95
C MET A 316 9.08 2.99 14.15
N GLY A 317 8.64 1.92 14.84
CA GLY A 317 9.46 0.75 15.18
C GLY A 317 10.28 0.88 16.46
N ASP A 318 10.41 2.09 17.04
CA ASP A 318 11.18 2.30 18.26
C ASP A 318 10.42 1.87 19.52
N GLU A 319 11.20 1.54 20.55
CA GLU A 319 10.75 1.35 21.90
C GLU A 319 11.46 2.33 22.82
N ILE A 320 10.71 3.09 23.63
CA ILE A 320 11.24 4.12 24.53
C ILE A 320 10.62 4.04 25.91
N LYS A 321 11.19 4.80 26.85
CA LYS A 321 10.67 4.98 28.19
C LYS A 321 10.34 6.46 28.43
N ALA A 322 9.07 6.76 28.76
CA ALA A 322 8.64 8.13 29.03
C ALA A 322 7.36 8.16 29.88
N GLY A 323 7.25 9.17 30.77
CA GLY A 323 6.01 9.45 31.52
C GLY A 323 5.03 10.27 30.69
N LYS A 324 5.45 11.45 30.26
CA LYS A 324 4.73 12.33 29.34
C LYS A 324 5.06 11.95 27.89
N ARG A 325 4.07 11.97 27.01
CA ARG A 325 4.22 11.69 25.59
C ARG A 325 3.99 12.97 24.80
N GLU A 326 5.01 13.40 24.09
CA GLU A 326 4.92 14.50 23.11
C GLU A 326 4.84 13.86 21.72
N ILE A 327 3.68 13.99 21.09
CA ILE A 327 3.36 13.33 19.83
C ILE A 327 3.40 14.34 18.71
N MET A 328 4.19 14.08 17.67
CA MET A 328 4.23 14.81 16.42
C MET A 328 3.79 13.90 15.27
N LEU A 329 2.95 14.42 14.42
CA LEU A 329 2.46 13.74 13.23
C LEU A 329 2.51 14.70 12.04
N ALA A 330 3.09 14.25 10.92
CA ALA A 330 2.99 14.91 9.62
C ALA A 330 2.73 13.85 8.54
N VAL A 331 1.79 14.15 7.65
CA VAL A 331 1.40 13.27 6.53
C VAL A 331 1.43 14.07 5.24
N GLU A 332 2.02 13.48 4.21
CA GLU A 332 1.89 13.92 2.81
C GLU A 332 1.31 12.77 1.99
N ALA A 333 0.08 12.96 1.53
CA ALA A 333 -0.68 12.00 0.73
C ALA A 333 -0.54 12.27 -0.78
N GLN A 334 -1.14 11.43 -1.61
CA GLN A 334 -1.16 11.60 -3.07
C GLN A 334 -2.51 12.09 -3.60
N ASN A 335 -3.51 12.16 -2.72
CA ASN A 335 -4.85 12.65 -3.00
C ASN A 335 -5.44 13.30 -1.74
N PHE A 336 -6.68 13.80 -1.84
CA PHE A 336 -7.40 14.37 -0.69
C PHE A 336 -7.36 13.41 0.50
N ILE A 337 -6.83 13.86 1.61
CA ILE A 337 -6.96 13.15 2.88
C ILE A 337 -8.44 13.14 3.28
N ASP A 338 -8.97 11.97 3.60
CA ASP A 338 -10.28 11.82 4.23
C ASP A 338 -10.13 12.03 5.75
N TYR A 339 -9.26 11.21 6.35
CA TYR A 339 -8.85 11.39 7.73
C TYR A 339 -7.47 10.76 8.02
N VAL A 340 -6.89 11.19 9.13
CA VAL A 340 -5.71 10.59 9.75
C VAL A 340 -6.06 10.26 11.19
N ASP A 341 -5.93 8.98 11.56
CA ASP A 341 -6.14 8.49 12.91
C ASP A 341 -4.82 8.29 13.63
N LEU A 342 -4.72 8.79 14.84
CA LEU A 342 -3.74 8.34 15.81
C LEU A 342 -4.37 7.24 16.68
N VAL A 343 -3.82 6.05 16.58
CA VAL A 343 -4.28 4.88 17.32
C VAL A 343 -3.36 4.63 18.50
N LYS A 344 -3.95 4.47 19.70
CA LYS A 344 -3.28 4.07 20.94
C LYS A 344 -3.97 2.84 21.50
N ASN A 345 -3.22 1.77 21.77
CA ASN A 345 -3.76 0.57 22.42
C ASN A 345 -5.05 0.07 21.71
N GLY A 346 -5.03 -0.01 20.37
CA GLY A 346 -6.17 -0.46 19.56
C GLY A 346 -7.32 0.55 19.41
N ARG A 347 -7.23 1.75 19.98
CA ARG A 347 -8.30 2.77 19.93
C ARG A 347 -7.81 4.05 19.28
N THR A 348 -8.64 4.64 18.41
CA THR A 348 -8.39 5.99 17.89
C THR A 348 -8.54 7.01 19.01
N ILE A 349 -7.44 7.70 19.37
CA ILE A 349 -7.42 8.76 20.38
C ILE A 349 -7.48 10.16 19.81
N ALA A 350 -7.15 10.30 18.51
CA ALA A 350 -7.33 11.55 17.76
C ALA A 350 -7.64 11.22 16.30
N ARG A 351 -8.56 12.00 15.70
CA ARG A 351 -8.87 11.94 14.27
C ARG A 351 -8.76 13.34 13.67
N LEU A 352 -7.91 13.48 12.67
CA LEU A 352 -7.74 14.71 11.89
C LEU A 352 -8.48 14.51 10.57
N ASN A 353 -9.60 15.21 10.40
CA ASN A 353 -10.36 15.14 9.15
C ASN A 353 -9.74 16.04 8.09
N GLY A 354 -9.66 15.54 6.87
CA GLY A 354 -9.32 16.37 5.71
C GLY A 354 -10.44 17.38 5.36
N PRO A 355 -10.16 18.35 4.48
CA PRO A 355 -11.13 19.38 4.15
C PRO A 355 -12.35 18.79 3.42
N LEU A 356 -13.57 19.14 3.84
CA LEU A 356 -14.82 18.67 3.23
C LEU A 356 -14.99 19.15 1.79
N LEU A 357 -14.53 20.36 1.49
CA LEU A 357 -14.54 20.96 0.16
C LEU A 357 -13.11 21.16 -0.32
N THR A 358 -12.92 21.33 -1.63
CA THR A 358 -11.62 21.76 -2.17
C THR A 358 -11.24 23.09 -1.53
N PRO A 359 -10.10 23.19 -0.84
CA PRO A 359 -9.65 24.43 -0.25
C PRO A 359 -9.50 25.56 -1.29
N GLU A 360 -9.75 26.77 -0.88
CA GLU A 360 -9.40 27.95 -1.68
C GLU A 360 -7.89 28.07 -1.75
N VAL A 361 -7.36 28.07 -2.97
CA VAL A 361 -5.93 28.20 -3.20
C VAL A 361 -5.52 29.67 -3.35
N LYS A 362 -4.35 30.03 -2.85
CA LYS A 362 -3.83 31.39 -2.85
C LYS A 362 -2.43 31.41 -3.47
N GLY A 363 -2.07 32.52 -4.12
CA GLY A 363 -0.78 32.73 -4.74
C GLY A 363 -0.80 32.64 -6.26
N ASP A 364 0.33 33.03 -6.87
CA ASP A 364 0.49 33.05 -8.33
C ASP A 364 0.71 31.65 -8.89
N LYS A 365 1.26 30.74 -8.09
CA LYS A 365 1.43 29.32 -8.38
C LYS A 365 0.84 28.47 -7.26
N VAL A 366 0.31 27.32 -7.64
CA VAL A 366 -0.33 26.36 -6.75
C VAL A 366 0.39 25.03 -6.85
N ARG A 367 0.78 24.47 -5.68
CA ARG A 367 1.25 23.08 -5.57
C ARG A 367 0.03 22.15 -5.49
N ALA A 368 -0.04 21.20 -6.42
CA ALA A 368 -1.18 20.27 -6.50
C ALA A 368 -0.76 18.88 -6.98
N LYS A 369 -1.60 17.87 -6.69
CA LYS A 369 -1.51 16.53 -7.26
C LYS A 369 -2.56 16.41 -8.38
N LEU A 370 -2.12 16.03 -9.57
CA LEU A 370 -2.95 15.81 -10.76
C LEU A 370 -2.92 14.33 -11.12
N LYS A 371 -4.04 13.61 -10.92
CA LYS A 371 -4.15 12.18 -11.27
C LYS A 371 -4.87 12.03 -12.59
N VAL A 372 -4.26 11.34 -13.55
CA VAL A 372 -4.84 10.98 -14.84
C VAL A 372 -4.97 9.46 -14.91
N ASN A 373 -6.16 8.97 -15.22
CA ASN A 373 -6.48 7.54 -15.30
C ASN A 373 -6.90 7.15 -16.71
N PHE A 374 -6.57 5.93 -17.12
CA PHE A 374 -6.77 5.36 -18.44
C PHE A 374 -7.39 3.97 -18.32
N GLY A 375 -8.50 3.69 -19.00
CA GLY A 375 -9.12 2.37 -18.90
C GLY A 375 -10.61 2.38 -19.25
N TRP A 376 -11.41 1.64 -18.49
CA TRP A 376 -12.85 1.43 -18.65
C TRP A 376 -13.27 0.71 -19.91
N ASN A 377 -12.33 0.09 -20.63
CA ASN A 377 -12.65 -0.74 -21.81
C ASN A 377 -13.51 -1.94 -21.40
N ARG A 378 -14.56 -2.20 -22.19
CA ARG A 378 -15.51 -3.27 -21.92
C ARG A 378 -15.47 -4.41 -22.93
N GLU A 379 -15.08 -4.13 -24.14
CA GLU A 379 -15.08 -5.09 -25.26
C GLU A 379 -13.69 -5.70 -25.46
N GLU A 380 -12.67 -4.87 -25.50
CA GLU A 380 -11.31 -5.28 -25.76
C GLU A 380 -10.62 -5.79 -24.49
N GLU A 381 -9.93 -6.92 -24.59
CA GLU A 381 -9.18 -7.52 -23.49
C GLU A 381 -8.09 -6.58 -22.95
N TYR A 382 -7.42 -5.88 -23.87
CA TYR A 382 -6.43 -4.84 -23.55
C TYR A 382 -6.58 -3.66 -24.50
N VAL A 383 -6.39 -2.44 -23.99
CA VAL A 383 -6.22 -1.23 -24.77
C VAL A 383 -4.80 -0.72 -24.58
N HIS A 384 -4.10 -0.48 -25.68
CA HIS A 384 -2.78 0.12 -25.72
C HIS A 384 -2.92 1.65 -25.72
N TRP A 385 -2.31 2.31 -24.74
CA TRP A 385 -2.24 3.74 -24.58
C TRP A 385 -0.82 4.21 -24.86
N GLN A 386 -0.65 5.11 -25.80
CA GLN A 386 0.62 5.74 -26.11
C GLN A 386 0.41 7.25 -26.25
N GLY A 387 1.24 8.04 -25.54
CA GLY A 387 1.10 9.48 -25.56
C GLY A 387 1.85 10.19 -24.47
N ALA A 388 1.48 11.44 -24.24
CA ALA A 388 2.18 12.31 -23.29
C ALA A 388 1.23 13.22 -22.50
N LEU A 389 1.68 13.60 -21.30
CA LEU A 389 1.14 14.67 -20.48
C LEU A 389 2.12 15.84 -20.51
N LYS A 390 1.62 17.07 -20.74
CA LYS A 390 2.44 18.29 -20.85
C LYS A 390 1.84 19.44 -20.04
N LEU A 391 2.69 20.24 -19.42
CA LEU A 391 2.28 21.52 -18.80
C LEU A 391 2.60 22.68 -19.73
N THR A 392 1.65 23.60 -19.93
CA THR A 392 1.91 24.83 -20.71
C THR A 392 2.76 25.82 -19.92
N ASP A 393 2.67 25.83 -18.58
CA ASP A 393 3.50 26.60 -17.67
C ASP A 393 3.58 25.91 -16.29
N GLY A 394 4.58 26.29 -15.47
CA GLY A 394 4.87 25.64 -14.19
C GLY A 394 5.86 24.48 -14.35
N GLU A 395 5.89 23.60 -13.36
CA GLU A 395 6.80 22.45 -13.32
C GLU A 395 6.20 21.21 -12.67
N ILE A 396 6.63 20.04 -13.14
CA ILE A 396 6.37 18.74 -12.53
C ILE A 396 7.47 18.49 -11.48
N LEU A 397 7.05 18.37 -10.23
CA LEU A 397 7.96 18.14 -9.08
C LEU A 397 8.24 16.65 -8.88
N SER A 398 7.22 15.80 -9.09
CA SER A 398 7.36 14.35 -9.00
C SER A 398 6.30 13.62 -9.83
N ILE A 399 6.59 12.36 -10.16
CA ILE A 399 5.70 11.48 -10.91
C ILE A 399 5.53 10.19 -10.11
N GLN A 400 4.29 9.82 -9.83
CA GLN A 400 3.97 8.52 -9.24
C GLN A 400 3.18 7.67 -10.24
N PRO A 401 3.75 6.55 -10.72
CA PRO A 401 3.00 5.55 -11.47
C PRO A 401 1.93 4.88 -10.60
N CYS A 402 0.74 4.71 -11.18
CA CYS A 402 -0.37 3.96 -10.61
C CYS A 402 -0.66 2.74 -11.50
N PHE A 403 0.36 1.96 -11.79
CA PHE A 403 0.29 0.84 -12.71
C PHE A 403 -0.21 -0.42 -12.03
N ARG A 404 -1.10 -1.16 -12.71
CA ARG A 404 -1.74 -2.37 -12.20
C ARG A 404 -1.42 -3.57 -13.10
N GLY A 405 -1.27 -4.72 -12.45
CA GLY A 405 -1.32 -6.03 -13.11
C GLY A 405 -2.74 -6.45 -13.47
N ALA A 406 -2.88 -7.62 -14.05
CA ALA A 406 -4.19 -8.22 -14.28
C ALA A 406 -4.92 -8.47 -12.95
N ALA A 407 -6.23 -8.29 -12.96
CA ALA A 407 -7.04 -8.28 -11.77
C ALA A 407 -7.57 -9.67 -11.44
N PHE A 408 -6.71 -10.55 -10.94
CA PHE A 408 -7.13 -11.81 -10.33
C PHE A 408 -6.32 -12.09 -9.06
N THR A 409 -6.84 -12.92 -8.18
CA THR A 409 -6.23 -13.19 -6.88
C THR A 409 -5.25 -14.35 -6.97
N SER A 410 -5.68 -15.47 -7.55
CA SER A 410 -4.86 -16.66 -7.74
C SER A 410 -5.24 -17.39 -9.03
N PRO A 411 -4.29 -18.11 -9.69
CA PRO A 411 -4.60 -18.93 -10.85
C PRO A 411 -5.64 -20.00 -10.54
N GLN A 412 -6.48 -20.29 -11.54
CA GLN A 412 -7.54 -21.29 -11.44
C GLN A 412 -7.20 -22.55 -12.24
N PRO A 413 -7.79 -23.72 -11.91
CA PRO A 413 -7.60 -24.95 -12.68
C PRO A 413 -7.93 -24.77 -14.16
N GLY A 414 -7.04 -25.20 -15.04
CA GLY A 414 -7.22 -25.10 -16.50
C GLY A 414 -6.94 -23.72 -17.09
N GLU A 415 -6.59 -22.75 -16.29
CA GLU A 415 -6.19 -21.42 -16.76
C GLU A 415 -4.78 -21.48 -17.37
N HIS A 416 -4.62 -20.87 -18.57
CA HIS A 416 -3.32 -20.77 -19.22
C HIS A 416 -2.57 -19.54 -18.75
N SER A 417 -1.25 -19.68 -18.53
CA SER A 417 -0.40 -18.54 -18.20
C SER A 417 -0.43 -17.51 -19.35
N PHE A 418 -0.50 -16.24 -18.98
CA PHE A 418 -0.40 -15.13 -19.93
C PHE A 418 0.90 -14.37 -19.71
N ARG A 419 1.28 -13.58 -20.71
CA ARG A 419 2.42 -12.68 -20.60
C ARG A 419 1.98 -11.36 -19.98
N THR A 420 2.70 -10.90 -18.97
CA THR A 420 2.51 -9.60 -18.33
C THR A 420 2.81 -8.48 -19.30
N ARG A 421 1.92 -7.49 -19.39
CA ARG A 421 2.14 -6.26 -20.16
C ARG A 421 2.72 -5.19 -19.27
N VAL A 422 3.95 -4.78 -19.57
CA VAL A 422 4.69 -3.81 -18.76
C VAL A 422 4.29 -2.40 -19.17
N ASN A 423 3.73 -1.64 -18.22
CA ASN A 423 3.49 -0.20 -18.37
C ASN A 423 4.78 0.57 -18.11
N ARG A 424 5.02 1.69 -18.82
CA ARG A 424 6.30 2.42 -18.78
C ARG A 424 6.12 3.93 -18.78
N ILE A 425 7.04 4.59 -18.09
CA ILE A 425 7.38 6.00 -18.33
C ILE A 425 8.54 5.99 -19.33
N LEU A 426 8.29 6.40 -20.59
CA LEU A 426 9.30 6.36 -21.66
C LEU A 426 10.31 7.50 -21.52
N GLY A 427 9.88 8.62 -20.95
CA GLY A 427 10.71 9.77 -20.68
C GLY A 427 9.97 10.84 -19.91
N SER A 428 10.71 11.69 -19.20
CA SER A 428 10.11 12.81 -18.47
C SER A 428 11.12 13.94 -18.26
N ASP A 429 10.58 15.15 -18.16
CA ASP A 429 11.29 16.35 -17.71
C ASP A 429 10.36 17.20 -16.82
N SER A 430 10.76 18.43 -16.51
CA SER A 430 9.97 19.32 -15.63
C SER A 430 8.62 19.76 -16.20
N LYS A 431 8.31 19.49 -17.46
CA LYS A 431 7.06 19.89 -18.11
C LYS A 431 6.38 18.78 -18.91
N HIS A 432 7.01 17.62 -19.02
CA HIS A 432 6.58 16.58 -19.93
C HIS A 432 6.78 15.20 -19.37
N VAL A 433 5.81 14.29 -19.60
CA VAL A 433 5.88 12.86 -19.28
C VAL A 433 5.34 12.07 -20.47
N GLU A 434 6.15 11.17 -21.02
CA GLU A 434 5.75 10.26 -22.09
C GLU A 434 5.45 8.87 -21.51
N LEU A 435 4.33 8.27 -21.91
CA LEU A 435 3.77 7.06 -21.34
C LEU A 435 3.42 6.02 -22.40
N GLU A 436 3.71 4.76 -22.07
CA GLU A 436 3.18 3.59 -22.77
C GLU A 436 2.49 2.69 -21.74
N MET A 437 1.18 2.46 -21.91
CA MET A 437 0.39 1.69 -20.94
C MET A 437 -0.59 0.74 -21.61
N TYR A 438 -1.01 -0.28 -20.87
CA TYR A 438 -1.99 -1.27 -21.27
C TYR A 438 -3.06 -1.40 -20.20
N SER A 439 -4.27 -0.88 -20.43
CA SER A 439 -5.40 -1.11 -19.54
C SER A 439 -6.10 -2.41 -19.90
N SER A 440 -6.35 -3.26 -18.92
CA SER A 440 -7.12 -4.49 -19.09
C SER A 440 -8.63 -4.20 -19.06
N LYS A 441 -9.41 -5.13 -19.61
CA LYS A 441 -10.86 -5.14 -19.47
C LYS A 441 -11.23 -5.18 -18.00
N ASN A 442 -12.26 -4.41 -17.60
CA ASN A 442 -12.76 -4.45 -16.25
C ASN A 442 -13.36 -5.84 -15.95
N PRO A 443 -12.86 -6.59 -14.96
CA PRO A 443 -13.35 -7.94 -14.67
C PRO A 443 -14.75 -7.91 -14.06
N ASN A 444 -15.07 -6.87 -13.30
CA ASN A 444 -16.36 -6.66 -12.63
C ASN A 444 -16.51 -5.17 -12.22
N VAL A 445 -17.57 -4.84 -11.47
CA VAL A 445 -17.88 -3.46 -11.08
C VAL A 445 -17.07 -2.93 -9.87
N VAL A 446 -16.44 -3.81 -9.11
CA VAL A 446 -15.73 -3.43 -7.87
C VAL A 446 -14.20 -3.51 -7.99
N THR A 447 -13.68 -4.25 -8.97
CA THR A 447 -12.22 -4.40 -9.14
C THR A 447 -11.71 -3.42 -10.18
N PRO A 448 -10.89 -2.43 -9.80
CA PRO A 448 -10.34 -1.47 -10.74
C PRO A 448 -9.30 -2.12 -11.66
N ALA A 449 -9.34 -1.75 -12.95
CA ALA A 449 -8.41 -2.21 -13.98
C ALA A 449 -7.74 -1.03 -14.74
N GLN A 450 -7.96 0.20 -14.26
CA GLN A 450 -7.40 1.41 -14.85
C GLN A 450 -5.90 1.51 -14.55
N GLN A 451 -5.15 1.98 -15.53
CA GLN A 451 -3.79 2.49 -15.34
C GLN A 451 -3.84 3.97 -15.01
N GLY A 452 -2.79 4.52 -14.45
CA GLY A 452 -2.75 5.94 -14.16
C GLY A 452 -1.38 6.46 -13.77
N VAL A 453 -1.32 7.79 -13.66
CA VAL A 453 -0.17 8.49 -13.08
C VAL A 453 -0.67 9.65 -12.23
N ILE A 454 0.08 9.97 -11.19
CA ILE A 454 -0.09 11.19 -10.40
C ILE A 454 1.11 12.07 -10.67
N LEU A 455 0.86 13.30 -11.11
CA LEU A 455 1.85 14.35 -11.24
C LEU A 455 1.72 15.29 -10.04
N GLU A 456 2.78 15.46 -9.29
CA GLU A 456 2.88 16.59 -8.39
C GLU A 456 3.41 17.78 -9.17
N VAL A 457 2.69 18.88 -9.15
CA VAL A 457 3.00 20.07 -9.94
C VAL A 457 3.04 21.33 -9.08
N GLU A 458 3.82 22.32 -9.53
CA GLU A 458 3.69 23.71 -9.10
C GLU A 458 3.41 24.57 -10.33
N MET A 459 2.19 25.08 -10.49
CA MET A 459 1.76 25.75 -11.71
C MET A 459 0.74 26.86 -11.44
N PRO A 460 0.65 27.89 -12.32
CA PRO A 460 -0.41 28.91 -12.28
C PRO A 460 -1.80 28.31 -12.50
N LEU A 461 -2.84 28.95 -11.97
CA LEU A 461 -4.25 28.52 -12.12
C LEU A 461 -4.71 28.43 -13.58
N GLU A 462 -4.24 29.34 -14.43
CA GLU A 462 -4.60 29.38 -15.85
C GLU A 462 -3.67 28.52 -16.74
N ALA A 463 -2.57 27.98 -16.18
CA ALA A 463 -1.74 27.01 -16.89
C ALA A 463 -2.50 25.71 -17.11
N ARG A 464 -2.19 25.02 -18.20
CA ARG A 464 -2.96 23.86 -18.66
C ARG A 464 -2.15 22.57 -18.53
N LEU A 465 -2.85 21.51 -18.12
CA LEU A 465 -2.42 20.13 -18.37
C LEU A 465 -3.00 19.72 -19.72
N VAL A 466 -2.11 19.37 -20.67
CA VAL A 466 -2.45 18.85 -21.99
C VAL A 466 -2.12 17.37 -22.02
N ALA A 467 -3.07 16.55 -22.44
CA ALA A 467 -2.90 15.11 -22.64
C ALA A 467 -3.11 14.77 -24.12
N GLU A 468 -2.07 14.25 -24.75
CA GLU A 468 -2.08 13.76 -26.12
C GLU A 468 -1.96 12.24 -26.11
N PHE A 469 -3.05 11.50 -26.34
CA PHE A 469 -3.06 10.03 -26.34
C PHE A 469 -3.85 9.48 -27.51
N ASN A 470 -3.30 8.44 -28.17
CA ASN A 470 -3.98 7.71 -29.24
C ASN A 470 -4.59 8.65 -30.30
N SER A 471 -3.83 9.70 -30.72
CA SER A 471 -4.22 10.72 -31.70
C SER A 471 -5.36 11.65 -31.25
N GLN A 472 -5.66 11.74 -29.95
CA GLN A 472 -6.59 12.70 -29.39
C GLN A 472 -5.89 13.62 -28.40
N GLU A 473 -6.34 14.88 -28.32
CA GLU A 473 -5.84 15.89 -27.41
C GLU A 473 -6.93 16.38 -26.47
N PHE A 474 -6.60 16.48 -25.21
CA PHE A 474 -7.46 17.02 -24.14
C PHE A 474 -6.64 18.06 -23.37
N SER A 475 -7.28 19.16 -22.97
CA SER A 475 -6.58 20.25 -22.31
C SER A 475 -7.46 20.94 -21.28
N TYR A 476 -6.97 21.07 -20.04
CA TYR A 476 -7.67 21.70 -18.92
C TYR A 476 -6.73 22.59 -18.13
N THR A 477 -7.23 23.75 -17.69
CA THR A 477 -6.51 24.60 -16.72
C THR A 477 -6.50 23.93 -15.35
N LEU A 478 -5.52 24.28 -14.50
CA LEU A 478 -5.54 23.86 -13.10
C LEU A 478 -6.82 24.29 -12.41
N LYS A 479 -7.30 25.49 -12.68
CA LYS A 479 -8.57 26.02 -12.15
C LYS A 479 -9.76 25.12 -12.49
N GLU A 480 -9.91 24.71 -13.76
CA GLU A 480 -10.98 23.78 -14.19
C GLU A 480 -10.90 22.42 -13.50
N LEU A 481 -9.68 21.93 -13.21
CA LEU A 481 -9.47 20.66 -12.50
C LEU A 481 -9.70 20.78 -10.98
N LEU A 482 -9.45 21.94 -10.38
CA LEU A 482 -9.81 22.19 -8.97
C LEU A 482 -11.35 22.23 -8.77
N GLU A 483 -12.10 22.64 -9.78
CA GLU A 483 -13.58 22.65 -9.75
C GLU A 483 -14.17 21.24 -9.84
N GLY A 484 -13.51 20.30 -10.54
CA GLY A 484 -14.02 18.94 -10.68
C GLY A 484 -13.31 18.10 -11.72
N SER A 485 -13.50 16.78 -11.66
CA SER A 485 -12.97 15.83 -12.61
C SER A 485 -13.55 16.01 -14.01
N LYS A 486 -12.78 15.62 -15.04
CA LYS A 486 -13.17 15.58 -16.45
C LYS A 486 -12.94 14.18 -17.01
N ALA A 487 -13.78 13.73 -17.93
CA ALA A 487 -13.63 12.40 -18.53
C ALA A 487 -14.08 12.40 -20.00
N HIS A 488 -13.42 11.58 -20.81
CA HIS A 488 -13.73 11.42 -22.23
C HIS A 488 -13.65 9.96 -22.64
N PHE A 489 -14.67 9.49 -23.36
CA PHE A 489 -14.60 8.24 -24.11
C PHE A 489 -13.85 8.47 -25.41
N MET A 490 -12.87 7.61 -25.71
CA MET A 490 -12.02 7.78 -26.90
C MET A 490 -12.77 7.57 -28.21
N ARG A 491 -13.73 6.65 -28.26
CA ARG A 491 -14.51 6.28 -29.46
C ARG A 491 -16.03 6.35 -29.26
N GLY A 492 -16.48 6.94 -28.15
CA GLY A 492 -17.90 6.99 -27.79
C GLY A 492 -18.25 6.08 -26.63
N TRP A 493 -19.54 6.01 -26.27
CA TRP A 493 -20.00 5.27 -25.11
C TRP A 493 -19.61 3.79 -25.16
N LEU A 494 -19.15 3.23 -24.03
CA LEU A 494 -18.64 1.89 -23.80
C LEU A 494 -17.21 1.63 -24.36
N SER A 495 -16.61 2.58 -25.05
CA SER A 495 -15.17 2.48 -25.36
C SER A 495 -14.30 2.76 -24.14
N GLU A 496 -13.01 2.62 -24.30
CA GLU A 496 -12.01 3.09 -23.35
C GLU A 496 -12.14 4.59 -23.09
N ALA A 497 -11.69 5.03 -21.93
CA ALA A 497 -11.80 6.42 -21.50
C ALA A 497 -10.53 6.92 -20.80
N ILE A 498 -10.30 8.23 -20.92
CA ILE A 498 -9.35 8.98 -20.11
C ILE A 498 -10.10 9.82 -19.08
N GLN A 499 -9.60 9.87 -17.84
CA GLN A 499 -10.16 10.69 -16.78
C GLN A 499 -9.06 11.54 -16.14
N PHE A 500 -9.32 12.83 -16.05
CA PHE A 500 -8.59 13.77 -15.22
C PHE A 500 -9.33 13.89 -13.89
N SER A 501 -8.74 13.40 -12.83
CA SER A 501 -9.33 13.52 -11.49
C SER A 501 -9.36 14.98 -11.05
N ARG A 502 -10.20 15.31 -10.07
CA ARG A 502 -10.15 16.62 -9.44
C ARG A 502 -8.73 16.86 -8.92
N ALA A 503 -8.14 18.02 -9.24
CA ALA A 503 -6.86 18.43 -8.71
C ALA A 503 -6.90 18.56 -7.19
N CYS A 504 -5.90 18.00 -6.51
CA CYS A 504 -5.78 18.01 -5.07
C CYS A 504 -4.72 19.04 -4.66
N PRO A 505 -5.08 20.20 -4.09
CA PRO A 505 -4.11 21.21 -3.66
C PRO A 505 -3.40 20.77 -2.36
N GLU A 506 -2.27 21.42 -2.06
CA GLU A 506 -1.41 21.05 -0.91
C GLU A 506 -2.16 21.02 0.42
N GLU A 507 -3.07 21.94 0.64
CA GLU A 507 -3.89 22.04 1.85
C GLU A 507 -4.85 20.85 2.02
N ALA A 508 -5.04 20.04 0.96
CA ALA A 508 -5.91 18.87 0.99
C ALA A 508 -5.15 17.55 1.07
N PHE A 509 -3.87 17.51 0.67
CA PHE A 509 -3.04 16.30 0.76
C PHE A 509 -1.97 16.33 1.85
N SER A 510 -1.82 17.45 2.57
CA SER A 510 -0.87 17.59 3.66
C SER A 510 -1.57 17.91 4.98
N VAL A 511 -1.18 17.23 6.06
CA VAL A 511 -1.65 17.51 7.42
C VAL A 511 -0.53 17.36 8.42
N GLY A 512 -0.48 18.28 9.40
CA GLY A 512 0.44 18.22 10.53
C GLY A 512 -0.33 18.38 11.85
N HIS A 513 0.11 17.68 12.90
CA HIS A 513 -0.50 17.75 14.21
C HIS A 513 0.50 17.50 15.33
N PHE A 514 0.26 18.16 16.46
CA PHE A 514 0.98 17.94 17.70
C PHE A 514 -0.02 17.75 18.84
N MET A 515 0.26 16.82 19.71
CA MET A 515 -0.53 16.63 20.93
C MET A 515 0.33 16.08 22.06
N GLU A 516 -0.17 16.22 23.27
CA GLU A 516 0.38 15.60 24.46
C GLU A 516 -0.55 14.47 24.90
N ASP A 517 0.03 13.38 25.41
CA ASP A 517 -0.67 12.27 25.98
C ASP A 517 0.04 11.75 27.23
N SER A 518 -0.59 10.87 27.97
CA SER A 518 -0.07 10.30 29.22
C SER A 518 -0.09 8.76 29.19
N ALA A 519 0.64 8.13 30.11
CA ALA A 519 0.63 6.69 30.28
C ALA A 519 -0.76 6.18 30.64
N GLU A 520 -1.20 5.14 29.93
CA GLU A 520 -2.44 4.40 30.23
C GLU A 520 -2.10 3.01 30.78
N ARG A 521 -1.13 2.33 30.14
CA ARG A 521 -0.65 1.00 30.52
C ARG A 521 0.83 1.06 30.95
N ASP A 522 1.39 -0.04 31.40
CA ASP A 522 2.84 -0.16 31.62
C ASP A 522 3.63 0.00 30.34
N THR A 523 3.07 -0.51 29.23
CA THR A 523 3.53 -0.26 27.87
C THR A 523 2.34 0.15 27.01
N ASP A 524 2.36 1.37 26.49
CA ASP A 524 1.42 1.82 25.47
C ASP A 524 2.05 1.65 24.09
N TYR A 525 1.25 1.35 23.07
CA TYR A 525 1.68 1.42 21.68
C TYR A 525 0.85 2.43 20.90
N TYR A 526 1.52 3.10 19.95
CA TYR A 526 0.93 4.12 19.11
C TYR A 526 1.26 3.86 17.66
N TYR A 527 0.29 3.98 16.76
CA TYR A 527 0.54 4.01 15.32
C TYR A 527 -0.43 4.96 14.60
N VAL A 528 -0.12 5.29 13.36
CA VAL A 528 -0.91 6.18 12.53
C VAL A 528 -1.56 5.38 11.41
N ARG A 529 -2.83 5.68 11.15
CA ARG A 529 -3.59 5.18 10.00
C ARG A 529 -4.08 6.37 9.19
N VAL A 530 -3.88 6.34 7.88
CA VAL A 530 -4.28 7.38 6.93
C VAL A 530 -5.27 6.80 5.94
N ARG A 531 -6.36 7.53 5.67
CA ARG A 531 -7.28 7.23 4.57
C ARG A 531 -7.35 8.41 3.62
N GLN A 532 -7.26 8.14 2.32
CA GLN A 532 -7.56 9.08 1.24
C GLN A 532 -8.98 8.86 0.69
N ARG A 533 -9.57 9.90 0.09
CA ARG A 533 -10.92 9.82 -0.49
C ARG A 533 -11.03 8.95 -1.73
N ASP A 534 -9.92 8.69 -2.41
CA ASP A 534 -9.86 7.76 -3.54
C ASP A 534 -9.70 6.29 -3.12
N GLY A 535 -9.82 6.00 -1.81
CA GLY A 535 -9.78 4.65 -1.26
C GLY A 535 -8.38 4.12 -0.99
N GLN A 536 -7.33 4.95 -1.09
CA GLN A 536 -5.98 4.53 -0.72
C GLN A 536 -5.71 4.75 0.77
N TRP A 537 -4.91 3.85 1.35
CA TRP A 537 -4.61 3.81 2.77
C TRP A 537 -3.11 3.71 3.06
N ALA A 538 -2.73 4.12 4.28
CA ALA A 538 -1.39 3.91 4.82
C ALA A 538 -1.42 3.66 6.32
N TRP A 539 -0.42 2.89 6.82
CA TRP A 539 -0.23 2.59 8.24
C TRP A 539 1.25 2.67 8.59
N SER A 540 1.57 3.35 9.68
CA SER A 540 2.93 3.32 10.24
C SER A 540 3.12 2.09 11.11
N SER A 541 4.35 1.60 11.26
CA SER A 541 4.69 0.70 12.36
C SER A 541 4.50 1.37 13.71
N PRO A 542 4.15 0.61 14.76
CA PRO A 542 3.96 1.16 16.09
C PRO A 542 5.24 1.73 16.71
N ILE A 543 5.06 2.68 17.65
CA ILE A 543 6.05 3.09 18.64
C ILE A 543 5.56 2.59 20.00
N TRP A 544 6.41 1.88 20.74
CA TRP A 544 6.09 1.41 22.08
C TRP A 544 6.69 2.34 23.13
N VAL A 545 5.87 2.72 24.12
CA VAL A 545 6.28 3.63 25.18
C VAL A 545 6.04 2.99 26.54
N ASN A 546 7.11 2.54 27.15
CA ASN A 546 7.10 2.01 28.50
C ASN A 546 6.89 3.17 29.50
N ARG A 547 6.20 2.90 30.60
CA ARG A 547 6.01 3.87 31.70
C ARG A 547 7.37 4.24 32.29
N GLY A 548 7.63 5.55 32.41
CA GLY A 548 8.83 6.13 32.96
C GLY A 548 8.88 6.07 34.48
#